data_de520750148ac11f817d0df699392df8
#
_entry.id   de520750148ac11f817d0df699392df8
#
_cell.length_a   1.000
_cell.length_b   1.000
_cell.length_c   1.000
_cell.angle_alpha   90.00
_cell.angle_beta   90.00
_cell.angle_gamma   90.00
#
_symmetry.space_group_name_H-M   'P 1'
#
loop_
_entity.id
_entity.type
_entity.pdbx_description
1 polymer ?
#
loop_
_entity_poly.entity_id
_entity_poly.type
_entity_poly.pdbx_seq_one_letter_code
_entity_poly.pdbx_strand_id
1 'polypeptide(L)'
;MEGRGLTPLLEGGAFFEAPRWHDGRWWVSDFYRHAVYTVGTDGSEELVLEVEHQPSGLGWLPDGSLLVVSMKDQRVLKRDRDGNVTIHAELGSFTDSSLNDMVVDAAGRAWIGCFGFDLMAFADPQLAPLMRVDPDGNATLAAEELMFPNGSVITPDGSTLIVGETAGCRYTAFTIRADGSLSDRRVWAQLAPTPALGPLQEMLAQLAIGPDGCTLDAEGHIWAADEVGARCIRIAPGGAIVDEIRTPEGVGCFACALGGDDGRTLLVCAAPDFLESSRRQAREAVLLTATVEAPHAGLP
;
A
#
# COMPACT_ATOMS: atom_id res chain seq x y z
N MET A 1 -19.94 -22.22 4.72
CA MET A 1 -18.62 -21.91 5.31
C MET A 1 -18.88 -20.81 6.32
N GLU A 2 -18.65 -21.05 7.61
CA GLU A 2 -18.65 -19.97 8.59
C GLU A 2 -17.57 -18.99 8.15
N GLY A 3 -17.92 -17.70 8.02
CA GLY A 3 -16.99 -16.68 7.54
C GLY A 3 -15.78 -16.63 8.45
N ARG A 4 -14.57 -16.60 7.89
CA ARG A 4 -13.33 -16.35 8.63
C ARG A 4 -13.47 -14.99 9.32
N GLY A 5 -13.62 -15.01 10.64
CA GLY A 5 -13.78 -13.79 11.42
C GLY A 5 -12.45 -13.02 11.52
N LEU A 6 -12.51 -11.71 11.33
CA LEU A 6 -11.42 -10.81 11.67
C LEU A 6 -11.39 -10.62 13.20
N THR A 7 -10.19 -10.69 13.79
CA THR A 7 -9.95 -10.48 15.22
C THR A 7 -9.14 -9.20 15.42
N PRO A 8 -9.54 -8.29 16.32
CA PRO A 8 -8.73 -7.11 16.64
C PRO A 8 -7.35 -7.49 17.19
N LEU A 9 -6.29 -6.90 16.63
CA LEU A 9 -4.93 -6.95 17.13
C LEU A 9 -4.56 -5.68 17.89
N LEU A 10 -4.91 -4.51 17.33
CA LEU A 10 -4.64 -3.21 17.91
C LEU A 10 -5.78 -2.25 17.57
N GLU A 11 -6.22 -1.49 18.57
CA GLU A 11 -7.21 -0.42 18.43
C GLU A 11 -6.59 0.92 18.80
N GLY A 12 -7.21 2.02 18.40
CA GLY A 12 -6.80 3.37 18.82
C GLY A 12 -5.86 4.10 17.87
N GLY A 13 -5.66 3.60 16.65
CA GLY A 13 -5.03 4.34 15.57
C GLY A 13 -5.91 5.48 15.04
N ALA A 14 -5.31 6.40 14.31
CA ALA A 14 -6.05 7.41 13.57
C ALA A 14 -6.40 6.93 12.16
N PHE A 15 -5.41 6.45 11.40
CA PHE A 15 -5.58 5.83 10.10
C PHE A 15 -4.33 5.00 9.75
N PHE A 16 -4.40 3.70 9.96
CA PHE A 16 -3.29 2.79 9.66
C PHE A 16 -3.19 2.47 8.17
N GLU A 17 -1.94 2.44 7.66
CA GLU A 17 -1.61 2.18 6.28
C GLU A 17 -0.26 1.46 6.10
N ALA A 18 0.00 1.02 4.87
CA ALA A 18 1.27 0.43 4.44
C ALA A 18 1.80 -0.66 5.37
N PRO A 19 0.97 -1.64 5.78
CA PRO A 19 1.42 -2.68 6.70
C PRO A 19 2.50 -3.54 6.06
N ARG A 20 3.52 -3.91 6.86
CA ARG A 20 4.59 -4.84 6.45
C ARG A 20 4.94 -5.78 7.61
N TRP A 21 5.25 -7.03 7.30
CA TRP A 21 5.81 -7.96 8.26
C TRP A 21 7.32 -7.99 8.12
N HIS A 22 8.05 -7.52 9.12
CA HIS A 22 9.50 -7.46 9.08
C HIS A 22 10.10 -7.70 10.47
N ASP A 23 11.15 -8.53 10.55
CA ASP A 23 11.85 -8.88 11.81
C ASP A 23 10.91 -9.31 12.94
N GLY A 24 9.89 -10.14 12.63
CA GLY A 24 8.98 -10.71 13.62
C GLY A 24 7.96 -9.73 14.19
N ARG A 25 7.76 -8.57 13.57
CA ARG A 25 6.76 -7.56 13.96
C ARG A 25 6.04 -7.01 12.74
N TRP A 26 4.85 -6.51 12.96
CA TRP A 26 4.16 -5.67 12.01
C TRP A 26 4.75 -4.25 12.06
N TRP A 27 4.94 -3.67 10.90
CA TRP A 27 5.28 -2.26 10.72
C TRP A 27 4.12 -1.59 10.03
N VAL A 28 3.69 -0.43 10.53
CA VAL A 28 2.55 0.31 9.99
C VAL A 28 2.82 1.81 10.03
N SER A 29 2.36 2.52 9.03
CA SER A 29 2.22 3.97 9.05
C SER A 29 0.87 4.34 9.65
N ASP A 30 0.83 5.36 10.50
CA ASP A 30 -0.42 6.00 10.90
C ASP A 30 -0.43 7.42 10.33
N PHE A 31 -1.24 7.64 9.29
CA PHE A 31 -1.27 8.89 8.54
C PHE A 31 -1.48 10.11 9.43
N TYR A 32 -2.45 10.05 10.33
CA TYR A 32 -2.89 11.21 11.10
C TYR A 32 -2.34 11.26 12.53
N ARG A 33 -1.60 10.24 12.95
CA ARG A 33 -0.67 10.30 14.08
C ARG A 33 0.72 10.76 13.64
N HIS A 34 0.93 10.92 12.32
CA HIS A 34 2.18 11.36 11.71
C HIS A 34 3.40 10.53 12.15
N ALA A 35 3.23 9.21 12.22
CA ALA A 35 4.30 8.35 12.72
C ALA A 35 4.23 6.92 12.16
N VAL A 36 5.37 6.25 12.17
CA VAL A 36 5.52 4.82 11.89
C VAL A 36 5.62 4.08 13.22
N TYR A 37 4.93 2.96 13.32
CA TYR A 37 4.91 2.11 14.49
C TYR A 37 5.30 0.68 14.14
N THR A 38 5.86 -0.05 15.13
CA THR A 38 5.85 -1.51 15.12
C THR A 38 4.79 -2.02 16.07
N VAL A 39 4.19 -3.16 15.68
CA VAL A 39 3.16 -3.82 16.47
C VAL A 39 3.51 -5.30 16.61
N GLY A 40 3.58 -5.78 17.85
CA GLY A 40 3.81 -7.18 18.15
C GLY A 40 2.59 -8.05 17.83
N THR A 41 2.78 -9.36 17.76
CA THR A 41 1.67 -10.32 17.62
C THR A 41 0.72 -10.35 18.81
N ASP A 42 1.14 -9.76 19.93
CA ASP A 42 0.36 -9.54 21.15
C ASP A 42 -0.36 -8.17 21.18
N GLY A 43 -0.23 -7.36 20.12
CA GLY A 43 -0.80 -6.02 20.03
C GLY A 43 0.06 -4.92 20.70
N SER A 44 1.25 -5.24 21.20
CA SER A 44 2.16 -4.23 21.77
C SER A 44 2.64 -3.26 20.68
N GLU A 45 2.37 -1.96 20.84
CA GLU A 45 2.74 -0.91 19.90
C GLU A 45 4.00 -0.17 20.37
N GLU A 46 4.92 0.12 19.45
CA GLU A 46 6.11 0.92 19.71
C GLU A 46 6.31 1.96 18.61
N LEU A 47 6.57 3.23 19.00
CA LEU A 47 6.90 4.31 18.06
C LEU A 47 8.31 4.08 17.48
N VAL A 48 8.41 4.13 16.16
CA VAL A 48 9.68 4.00 15.42
C VAL A 48 10.20 5.35 14.95
N LEU A 49 9.32 6.17 14.36
CA LEU A 49 9.68 7.40 13.67
C LEU A 49 8.47 8.34 13.56
N GLU A 50 8.67 9.60 13.92
CA GLU A 50 7.72 10.67 13.60
C GLU A 50 8.02 11.23 12.19
N VAL A 51 6.96 11.42 11.38
CA VAL A 51 7.04 11.94 10.02
C VAL A 51 6.10 13.14 9.88
N GLU A 52 6.65 14.33 9.93
CA GLU A 52 5.89 15.58 9.98
C GLU A 52 4.87 15.73 8.86
N HIS A 53 5.23 15.28 7.65
CA HIS A 53 4.41 15.42 6.44
C HIS A 53 3.66 14.15 6.06
N GLN A 54 3.30 13.33 7.05
CA GLN A 54 2.43 12.17 6.89
C GLN A 54 3.15 10.95 6.27
N PRO A 55 3.38 9.85 7.04
CA PRO A 55 3.99 8.64 6.51
C PRO A 55 3.00 7.84 5.65
N SER A 56 3.50 7.11 4.65
CA SER A 56 2.76 6.07 3.93
C SER A 56 3.66 4.87 3.68
N GLY A 57 3.99 4.54 2.43
CA GLY A 57 4.74 3.37 2.01
C GLY A 57 5.99 3.09 2.84
N LEU A 58 6.20 1.83 3.20
CA LEU A 58 7.34 1.33 3.96
C LEU A 58 8.11 0.28 3.15
N GLY A 59 9.42 0.25 3.31
CA GLY A 59 10.27 -0.78 2.73
C GLY A 59 11.69 -0.73 3.28
N TRP A 60 12.55 -1.69 2.92
CA TRP A 60 13.91 -1.77 3.45
C TRP A 60 14.94 -1.86 2.34
N LEU A 61 16.03 -1.14 2.52
CA LEU A 61 17.23 -1.31 1.74
C LEU A 61 17.96 -2.60 2.15
N PRO A 62 18.82 -3.19 1.28
CA PRO A 62 19.58 -4.38 1.61
C PRO A 62 20.52 -4.24 2.82
N ASP A 63 20.88 -3.01 3.18
CA ASP A 63 21.69 -2.72 4.38
C ASP A 63 20.84 -2.73 5.68
N GLY A 64 19.52 -2.92 5.55
CA GLY A 64 18.55 -2.93 6.63
C GLY A 64 18.06 -1.53 7.06
N SER A 65 18.40 -0.49 6.31
CA SER A 65 17.81 0.83 6.51
C SER A 65 16.34 0.83 6.09
N LEU A 66 15.48 1.44 6.90
CA LEU A 66 14.06 1.64 6.60
C LEU A 66 13.91 2.83 5.65
N LEU A 67 13.13 2.64 4.59
CA LEU A 67 12.60 3.71 3.76
C LEU A 67 11.16 4.00 4.14
N VAL A 68 10.81 5.29 4.21
CA VAL A 68 9.46 5.74 4.53
C VAL A 68 9.05 6.83 3.55
N VAL A 69 7.91 6.67 2.92
CA VAL A 69 7.30 7.74 2.12
C VAL A 69 6.81 8.84 3.06
N SER A 70 7.24 10.06 2.81
CA SER A 70 6.69 11.30 3.39
C SER A 70 5.79 11.95 2.34
N MET A 71 4.47 11.85 2.55
CA MET A 71 3.46 12.02 1.50
C MET A 71 3.37 13.43 0.94
N LYS A 72 3.17 14.42 1.86
CA LYS A 72 2.74 15.78 1.50
C LYS A 72 3.89 16.69 1.04
N ASP A 73 5.13 16.33 1.35
CA ASP A 73 6.34 17.03 0.90
C ASP A 73 7.12 16.26 -0.18
N GLN A 74 6.50 15.21 -0.74
CA GLN A 74 6.98 14.38 -1.85
C GLN A 74 8.41 13.88 -1.64
N ARG A 75 8.70 13.32 -0.45
CA ARG A 75 10.02 12.77 -0.10
C ARG A 75 9.99 11.29 0.23
N VAL A 76 11.13 10.66 0.09
CA VAL A 76 11.44 9.38 0.71
C VAL A 76 12.46 9.63 1.80
N LEU A 77 12.13 9.26 3.03
CA LEU A 77 13.03 9.33 4.17
C LEU A 77 13.76 7.99 4.32
N LYS A 78 15.02 8.04 4.77
CA LYS A 78 15.79 6.87 5.16
C LYS A 78 16.14 6.97 6.64
N ARG A 79 15.78 5.92 7.40
CA ARG A 79 16.22 5.71 8.79
C ARG A 79 17.23 4.58 8.82
N ASP A 80 18.47 4.87 9.19
CA ASP A 80 19.50 3.87 9.33
C ASP A 80 19.31 3.00 10.60
N ARG A 81 20.16 1.98 10.76
CA ARG A 81 20.08 1.07 11.92
C ARG A 81 20.43 1.76 13.25
N ASP A 82 21.14 2.86 13.21
CA ASP A 82 21.49 3.67 14.40
C ASP A 82 20.35 4.64 14.76
N GLY A 83 19.30 4.73 13.92
CA GLY A 83 18.15 5.58 14.12
C GLY A 83 18.27 6.97 13.50
N ASN A 84 19.35 7.28 12.78
CA ASN A 84 19.49 8.57 12.11
C ASN A 84 18.57 8.64 10.90
N VAL A 85 17.85 9.77 10.77
CA VAL A 85 16.91 10.02 9.68
C VAL A 85 17.48 11.04 8.72
N THR A 86 17.44 10.73 7.42
CA THR A 86 17.87 11.60 6.34
C THR A 86 16.85 11.59 5.19
N ILE A 87 16.86 12.62 4.35
CA ILE A 87 16.13 12.59 3.08
C ILE A 87 16.92 11.67 2.15
N HIS A 88 16.25 10.62 1.66
CA HIS A 88 16.82 9.68 0.71
C HIS A 88 16.57 10.12 -0.74
N ALA A 89 15.38 10.64 -1.04
CA ALA A 89 15.03 11.18 -2.35
C ALA A 89 13.99 12.30 -2.24
N GLU A 90 14.01 13.22 -3.20
CA GLU A 90 13.00 14.26 -3.39
C GLU A 90 12.27 13.99 -4.72
N LEU A 91 10.94 13.85 -4.67
CA LEU A 91 10.11 13.44 -5.80
C LEU A 91 9.19 14.55 -6.32
N GLY A 92 9.27 15.75 -5.73
CA GLY A 92 8.46 16.90 -6.12
C GLY A 92 8.67 17.41 -7.56
N SER A 93 9.72 16.95 -8.27
CA SER A 93 9.90 17.25 -9.69
C SER A 93 9.07 16.36 -10.62
N PHE A 94 8.51 15.25 -10.11
CA PHE A 94 7.71 14.29 -10.87
C PHE A 94 6.21 14.45 -10.63
N THR A 95 5.82 14.93 -9.45
CA THR A 95 4.42 15.14 -9.05
C THR A 95 4.32 16.21 -7.97
N ASP A 96 3.23 16.95 -7.98
CA ASP A 96 2.81 17.88 -6.91
C ASP A 96 1.72 17.28 -6.02
N SER A 97 1.23 16.09 -6.35
CA SER A 97 0.26 15.35 -5.53
C SER A 97 0.93 14.62 -4.37
N SER A 98 0.15 14.21 -3.38
CA SER A 98 0.64 13.35 -2.30
C SER A 98 1.19 12.04 -2.85
N LEU A 99 2.36 11.63 -2.35
CA LEU A 99 2.88 10.27 -2.56
C LEU A 99 2.00 9.26 -1.82
N ASN A 100 2.15 7.98 -2.19
CA ASN A 100 1.33 6.90 -1.62
C ASN A 100 2.20 5.70 -1.19
N ASP A 101 1.73 4.48 -1.44
CA ASP A 101 2.45 3.27 -1.06
C ASP A 101 3.73 3.06 -1.89
N MET A 102 4.58 2.17 -1.41
CA MET A 102 5.89 1.86 -1.95
C MET A 102 6.15 0.36 -1.86
N VAL A 103 6.85 -0.19 -2.86
CA VAL A 103 7.45 -1.52 -2.79
C VAL A 103 8.93 -1.44 -3.10
N VAL A 104 9.76 -2.22 -2.39
CA VAL A 104 11.22 -2.25 -2.56
C VAL A 104 11.66 -3.64 -2.99
N ASP A 105 12.49 -3.73 -4.03
CA ASP A 105 13.03 -5.02 -4.49
C ASP A 105 14.31 -5.44 -3.74
N ALA A 106 14.76 -6.65 -4.02
CA ALA A 106 15.99 -7.21 -3.41
C ALA A 106 17.28 -6.43 -3.77
N ALA A 107 17.25 -5.60 -4.82
CA ALA A 107 18.36 -4.72 -5.16
C ALA A 107 18.28 -3.35 -4.44
N GLY A 108 17.23 -3.11 -3.68
CA GLY A 108 16.97 -1.87 -2.95
C GLY A 108 16.35 -0.76 -3.81
N ARG A 109 15.81 -1.10 -4.98
CA ARG A 109 15.06 -0.15 -5.81
C ARG A 109 13.63 -0.06 -5.29
N ALA A 110 13.16 1.16 -5.02
CA ALA A 110 11.81 1.44 -4.56
C ALA A 110 10.95 1.99 -5.69
N TRP A 111 9.75 1.44 -5.88
CA TRP A 111 8.72 2.01 -6.74
C TRP A 111 7.64 2.64 -5.88
N ILE A 112 7.37 3.93 -6.16
CA ILE A 112 6.49 4.78 -5.34
C ILE A 112 5.35 5.29 -6.21
N GLY A 113 4.11 5.04 -5.77
CA GLY A 113 2.91 5.61 -6.34
C GLY A 113 2.60 7.01 -5.81
N CYS A 114 1.63 7.67 -6.42
CA CYS A 114 1.07 8.93 -5.93
C CYS A 114 -0.41 9.03 -6.30
N PHE A 115 -1.12 9.96 -5.68
CA PHE A 115 -2.56 10.11 -5.91
C PHE A 115 -2.88 10.65 -7.31
N GLY A 116 -2.00 11.50 -7.88
CA GLY A 116 -2.22 12.19 -9.14
C GLY A 116 -3.08 13.45 -9.03
N PHE A 117 -3.81 13.62 -7.93
CA PHE A 117 -4.70 14.75 -7.66
C PHE A 117 -4.82 14.98 -6.14
N ASP A 118 -5.37 16.14 -5.75
CA ASP A 118 -5.64 16.43 -4.32
C ASP A 118 -6.98 15.80 -3.91
N LEU A 119 -6.92 14.56 -3.41
CA LEU A 119 -8.09 13.81 -2.94
C LEU A 119 -8.77 14.52 -1.77
N MET A 120 -8.01 15.14 -0.86
CA MET A 120 -8.57 15.79 0.34
C MET A 120 -9.27 17.11 0.00
N ALA A 121 -8.89 17.75 -1.11
CA ALA A 121 -9.62 18.90 -1.66
C ALA A 121 -10.74 18.49 -2.63
N PHE A 122 -10.99 17.19 -2.82
CA PHE A 122 -11.95 16.67 -3.79
C PHE A 122 -11.72 17.17 -5.22
N ALA A 123 -10.43 17.34 -5.60
CA ALA A 123 -10.04 17.73 -6.94
C ALA A 123 -10.40 16.64 -7.96
N ASP A 124 -10.56 17.03 -9.22
CA ASP A 124 -10.82 16.07 -10.28
C ASP A 124 -9.61 15.17 -10.53
N PRO A 125 -9.81 13.84 -10.65
CA PRO A 125 -8.76 12.87 -10.85
C PRO A 125 -7.96 13.09 -12.12
N GLN A 126 -6.65 12.89 -12.03
CA GLN A 126 -5.72 12.93 -13.13
C GLN A 126 -4.90 11.64 -13.17
N LEU A 127 -4.30 11.35 -14.33
CA LEU A 127 -3.35 10.25 -14.45
C LEU A 127 -2.09 10.58 -13.66
N ALA A 128 -1.55 9.57 -13.02
CA ALA A 128 -0.43 9.67 -12.08
C ALA A 128 0.83 8.96 -12.63
N PRO A 129 2.03 9.47 -12.30
CA PRO A 129 3.27 8.75 -12.53
C PRO A 129 3.53 7.68 -11.46
N LEU A 130 4.39 6.72 -11.81
CA LEU A 130 5.08 5.83 -10.89
C LEU A 130 6.56 6.21 -10.91
N MET A 131 7.14 6.49 -9.76
CA MET A 131 8.55 6.85 -9.63
C MET A 131 9.36 5.66 -9.15
N ARG A 132 10.62 5.58 -9.60
CA ARG A 132 11.62 4.66 -9.05
C ARG A 132 12.71 5.45 -8.34
N VAL A 133 13.06 5.02 -7.14
CA VAL A 133 14.21 5.51 -6.37
C VAL A 133 15.23 4.38 -6.23
N ASP A 134 16.45 4.63 -6.68
CA ASP A 134 17.56 3.68 -6.59
C ASP A 134 18.19 3.71 -5.18
N PRO A 135 18.98 2.69 -4.79
CA PRO A 135 19.58 2.61 -3.45
C PRO A 135 20.47 3.80 -3.06
N ASP A 136 20.97 4.53 -4.03
CA ASP A 136 21.78 5.75 -3.84
C ASP A 136 20.95 7.04 -3.72
N GLY A 137 19.61 6.92 -3.81
CA GLY A 137 18.66 8.03 -3.72
C GLY A 137 18.34 8.70 -5.08
N ASN A 138 18.94 8.25 -6.19
CA ASN A 138 18.58 8.77 -7.50
C ASN A 138 17.16 8.38 -7.88
N ALA A 139 16.35 9.39 -8.24
CA ALA A 139 14.97 9.19 -8.63
C ALA A 139 14.78 9.30 -10.15
N THR A 140 13.93 8.45 -10.69
CA THR A 140 13.56 8.42 -12.11
C THR A 140 12.07 8.19 -12.30
N LEU A 141 11.51 8.67 -13.41
CA LEU A 141 10.18 8.31 -13.85
C LEU A 141 10.18 6.86 -14.35
N ALA A 142 9.41 5.97 -13.72
CA ALA A 142 9.34 4.56 -14.06
C ALA A 142 8.21 4.23 -15.04
N ALA A 143 7.03 4.82 -14.83
CA ALA A 143 5.87 4.70 -15.70
C ALA A 143 4.97 5.94 -15.57
N GLU A 144 4.09 6.12 -16.53
CA GLU A 144 3.12 7.23 -16.58
C GLU A 144 1.72 6.68 -16.85
N GLU A 145 0.74 7.56 -16.76
CA GLU A 145 -0.64 7.27 -17.11
C GLU A 145 -1.26 6.11 -16.31
N LEU A 146 -1.01 6.08 -15.00
CA LEU A 146 -1.69 5.20 -14.05
C LEU A 146 -2.86 5.93 -13.38
N MET A 147 -3.91 5.18 -13.02
CA MET A 147 -5.09 5.73 -12.38
C MET A 147 -5.02 5.51 -10.87
N PHE A 148 -4.36 6.42 -10.15
CA PHE A 148 -4.12 6.34 -8.72
C PHE A 148 -3.33 5.06 -8.34
N PRO A 149 -2.02 4.97 -8.71
CA PRO A 149 -1.18 3.84 -8.32
C PRO A 149 -1.07 3.72 -6.80
N ASN A 150 -1.37 2.55 -6.29
CA ASN A 150 -1.49 2.23 -4.88
C ASN A 150 -0.70 0.96 -4.54
N GLY A 151 -1.23 0.07 -3.69
CA GLY A 151 -0.57 -1.14 -3.28
C GLY A 151 0.09 -1.89 -4.43
N SER A 152 1.35 -2.22 -4.25
CA SER A 152 2.18 -2.85 -5.28
C SER A 152 2.92 -4.05 -4.73
N VAL A 153 3.14 -5.07 -5.56
CA VAL A 153 3.91 -6.26 -5.21
C VAL A 153 4.91 -6.59 -6.30
N ILE A 154 5.98 -7.30 -5.92
CA ILE A 154 6.98 -7.84 -6.85
C ILE A 154 6.93 -9.35 -6.77
N THR A 155 6.97 -10.04 -7.92
CA THR A 155 7.03 -11.50 -7.94
C THR A 155 8.30 -12.02 -7.28
N PRO A 156 8.30 -13.24 -6.66
CA PRO A 156 9.45 -13.75 -5.90
C PRO A 156 10.75 -13.87 -6.71
N ASP A 157 10.64 -14.02 -8.02
CA ASP A 157 11.78 -14.05 -8.94
C ASP A 157 12.33 -12.65 -9.29
N GLY A 158 11.71 -11.58 -8.77
CA GLY A 158 12.08 -10.21 -9.01
C GLY A 158 11.83 -9.70 -10.43
N SER A 159 11.13 -10.46 -11.27
CA SER A 159 10.97 -10.15 -12.69
C SER A 159 9.78 -9.27 -13.04
N THR A 160 8.78 -9.21 -12.16
CA THR A 160 7.52 -8.52 -12.45
C THR A 160 7.09 -7.62 -11.28
N LEU A 161 6.85 -6.36 -11.58
CA LEU A 161 6.17 -5.41 -10.71
C LEU A 161 4.68 -5.41 -11.07
N ILE A 162 3.80 -5.56 -10.06
CA ILE A 162 2.35 -5.50 -10.23
C ILE A 162 1.84 -4.37 -9.36
N VAL A 163 1.19 -3.38 -9.99
CA VAL A 163 0.73 -2.12 -9.37
C VAL A 163 -0.79 -2.10 -9.35
N GLY A 164 -1.39 -1.89 -8.19
CA GLY A 164 -2.81 -1.60 -8.05
C GLY A 164 -3.13 -0.20 -8.58
N GLU A 165 -4.18 -0.08 -9.36
CA GLU A 165 -4.71 1.21 -9.79
C GLU A 165 -6.11 1.37 -9.19
N THR A 166 -6.20 2.08 -8.05
CA THR A 166 -7.45 2.24 -7.28
C THR A 166 -8.58 2.78 -8.15
N ALA A 167 -8.34 3.90 -8.82
CA ALA A 167 -9.32 4.51 -9.72
C ALA A 167 -9.48 3.77 -11.06
N GLY A 168 -8.60 2.82 -11.38
CA GLY A 168 -8.64 1.98 -12.58
C GLY A 168 -9.40 0.67 -12.42
N CYS A 169 -9.79 0.29 -11.20
CA CYS A 169 -10.38 -1.01 -10.86
C CYS A 169 -9.54 -2.18 -11.38
N ARG A 170 -8.21 -2.11 -11.32
CA ARG A 170 -7.32 -3.11 -11.93
C ARG A 170 -5.95 -3.20 -11.25
N TYR A 171 -5.23 -4.24 -11.63
CA TYR A 171 -3.79 -4.38 -11.43
C TYR A 171 -3.07 -4.35 -12.77
N THR A 172 -2.04 -3.53 -12.89
CA THR A 172 -1.17 -3.40 -14.06
C THR A 172 0.20 -3.99 -13.76
N ALA A 173 0.68 -4.89 -14.62
CA ALA A 173 2.00 -5.52 -14.49
C ALA A 173 3.01 -4.91 -15.46
N PHE A 174 4.25 -4.88 -15.02
CA PHE A 174 5.43 -4.48 -15.77
C PHE A 174 6.54 -5.52 -15.62
N THR A 175 7.30 -5.75 -16.66
CA THR A 175 8.54 -6.52 -16.57
C THR A 175 9.65 -5.61 -16.03
N ILE A 176 10.32 -6.02 -14.95
CA ILE A 176 11.49 -5.34 -14.39
C ILE A 176 12.72 -5.80 -15.14
N ARG A 177 13.43 -4.91 -15.81
CA ARG A 177 14.69 -5.19 -16.50
C ARG A 177 15.87 -5.17 -15.53
N ALA A 178 17.00 -5.69 -15.95
CA ALA A 178 18.22 -5.76 -15.13
C ALA A 178 18.69 -4.36 -14.65
N ASP A 179 18.48 -3.32 -15.46
CA ASP A 179 18.80 -1.93 -15.12
C ASP A 179 17.70 -1.23 -14.27
N GLY A 180 16.64 -1.98 -13.89
CA GLY A 180 15.51 -1.46 -13.14
C GLY A 180 14.49 -0.68 -13.98
N SER A 181 14.67 -0.56 -15.29
CA SER A 181 13.64 0.02 -16.15
C SER A 181 12.45 -0.93 -16.28
N LEU A 182 11.25 -0.36 -16.46
CA LEU A 182 10.01 -1.11 -16.67
C LEU A 182 9.70 -1.26 -18.17
N SER A 183 9.15 -2.40 -18.53
CA SER A 183 8.70 -2.69 -19.90
C SER A 183 7.47 -3.60 -19.88
N ASP A 184 6.94 -3.88 -21.07
CA ASP A 184 5.86 -4.85 -21.29
C ASP A 184 4.65 -4.61 -20.36
N ARG A 185 4.22 -3.31 -20.27
CA ARG A 185 3.00 -2.92 -19.54
C ARG A 185 1.82 -3.73 -20.04
N ARG A 186 1.11 -4.38 -19.10
CA ARG A 186 -0.05 -5.22 -19.39
C ARG A 186 -1.03 -5.23 -18.23
N VAL A 187 -2.30 -5.44 -18.49
CA VAL A 187 -3.28 -5.69 -17.43
C VAL A 187 -2.98 -7.06 -16.83
N TRP A 188 -2.70 -7.11 -15.52
CA TRP A 188 -2.55 -8.36 -14.77
C TRP A 188 -3.91 -8.92 -14.34
N ALA A 189 -4.78 -8.01 -13.86
CA ALA A 189 -6.16 -8.34 -13.47
C ALA A 189 -7.07 -7.13 -13.72
N GLN A 190 -8.16 -7.29 -14.44
CA GLN A 190 -9.25 -6.33 -14.50
C GLN A 190 -10.34 -6.79 -13.54
N LEU A 191 -10.67 -5.99 -12.52
CA LEU A 191 -11.60 -6.35 -11.45
C LEU A 191 -13.02 -5.86 -11.73
N ALA A 192 -13.14 -4.71 -12.40
CA ALA A 192 -14.39 -4.11 -12.86
C ALA A 192 -14.11 -3.20 -14.07
N PRO A 193 -15.13 -2.74 -14.80
CA PRO A 193 -14.93 -1.74 -15.86
C PRO A 193 -14.20 -0.51 -15.32
N THR A 194 -13.18 -0.04 -16.04
CA THR A 194 -12.44 1.17 -15.68
C THR A 194 -13.35 2.39 -15.75
N PRO A 195 -13.52 3.18 -14.68
CA PRO A 195 -14.26 4.44 -14.73
C PRO A 195 -13.69 5.42 -15.74
N ALA A 196 -14.55 6.24 -16.35
CA ALA A 196 -14.08 7.31 -17.19
C ALA A 196 -13.44 8.42 -16.32
N LEU A 197 -12.31 8.96 -16.77
CA LEU A 197 -11.74 10.17 -16.16
C LEU A 197 -12.71 11.34 -16.40
N GLY A 198 -12.98 12.10 -15.33
CA GLY A 198 -13.92 13.20 -15.33
C GLY A 198 -14.08 13.78 -13.94
N PRO A 199 -15.14 14.51 -13.66
CA PRO A 199 -15.42 15.02 -12.32
C PRO A 199 -15.39 13.90 -11.28
N LEU A 200 -14.75 14.15 -10.13
CA LEU A 200 -14.52 13.12 -9.09
C LEU A 200 -15.81 12.37 -8.72
N GLN A 201 -16.92 13.08 -8.52
CA GLN A 201 -18.19 12.44 -8.15
C GLN A 201 -18.72 11.47 -9.21
N GLU A 202 -18.54 11.81 -10.50
CA GLU A 202 -18.96 10.95 -11.62
C GLU A 202 -18.06 9.71 -11.73
N MET A 203 -16.75 9.86 -11.48
CA MET A 203 -15.82 8.75 -11.45
C MET A 203 -16.12 7.82 -10.26
N LEU A 204 -16.30 8.37 -9.03
CA LEU A 204 -16.63 7.59 -7.84
C LEU A 204 -17.94 6.81 -7.99
N ALA A 205 -18.94 7.37 -8.66
CA ALA A 205 -20.21 6.67 -8.93
C ALA A 205 -20.05 5.44 -9.84
N GLN A 206 -18.96 5.35 -10.61
CA GLN A 206 -18.62 4.21 -11.47
C GLN A 206 -17.64 3.24 -10.81
N LEU A 207 -17.02 3.62 -9.67
CA LEU A 207 -16.01 2.83 -9.00
C LEU A 207 -16.67 1.63 -8.29
N ALA A 208 -16.47 0.44 -8.82
CA ALA A 208 -17.10 -0.78 -8.29
C ALA A 208 -16.17 -1.56 -7.34
N ILE A 209 -14.86 -1.47 -7.55
CA ILE A 209 -13.79 -2.08 -6.73
C ILE A 209 -12.63 -1.09 -6.70
N GLY A 210 -12.18 -0.69 -5.53
CA GLY A 210 -11.01 0.16 -5.34
C GLY A 210 -9.85 -0.63 -4.72
N PRO A 211 -8.95 -1.25 -5.54
CA PRO A 211 -7.80 -1.95 -4.98
C PRO A 211 -6.85 -0.96 -4.31
N ASP A 212 -6.59 -1.18 -3.03
CA ASP A 212 -5.73 -0.35 -2.18
C ASP A 212 -4.49 -1.14 -1.73
N GLY A 213 -4.02 -1.01 -0.50
CA GLY A 213 -2.85 -1.75 -0.03
C GLY A 213 -2.99 -3.26 -0.19
N CYS A 214 -1.93 -3.94 -0.63
CA CYS A 214 -2.00 -5.34 -1.02
C CYS A 214 -0.74 -6.14 -0.69
N THR A 215 -0.83 -7.47 -0.81
CA THR A 215 0.26 -8.42 -0.58
C THR A 215 0.13 -9.64 -1.50
N LEU A 216 1.27 -10.26 -1.86
CA LEU A 216 1.31 -11.45 -2.72
C LEU A 216 1.43 -12.71 -1.88
N ASP A 217 0.66 -13.75 -2.19
CA ASP A 217 0.78 -15.05 -1.55
C ASP A 217 1.63 -16.05 -2.36
N ALA A 218 2.02 -17.14 -1.72
CA ALA A 218 2.89 -18.16 -2.31
C ALA A 218 2.25 -18.94 -3.49
N GLU A 219 0.95 -18.79 -3.72
CA GLU A 219 0.26 -19.36 -4.88
C GLU A 219 0.17 -18.37 -6.05
N GLY A 220 0.77 -17.16 -5.89
CA GLY A 220 0.78 -16.11 -6.90
C GLY A 220 -0.53 -15.33 -7.00
N HIS A 221 -1.37 -15.36 -5.95
CA HIS A 221 -2.56 -14.53 -5.85
C HIS A 221 -2.26 -13.28 -5.03
N ILE A 222 -3.00 -12.21 -5.30
CA ILE A 222 -2.91 -10.95 -4.55
C ILE A 222 -4.08 -10.88 -3.56
N TRP A 223 -3.77 -10.74 -2.26
CA TRP A 223 -4.70 -10.20 -1.29
C TRP A 223 -4.66 -8.69 -1.37
N ALA A 224 -5.82 -8.07 -1.55
CA ALA A 224 -5.97 -6.63 -1.69
C ALA A 224 -7.08 -6.11 -0.79
N ALA A 225 -6.85 -4.97 -0.17
CA ALA A 225 -7.93 -4.19 0.39
C ALA A 225 -8.81 -3.66 -0.77
N ASP A 226 -10.11 -3.79 -0.63
CA ASP A 226 -11.14 -3.19 -1.49
C ASP A 226 -11.89 -2.14 -0.66
N GLU A 227 -11.45 -0.88 -0.80
CA GLU A 227 -12.01 0.22 -0.01
C GLU A 227 -13.50 0.45 -0.28
N VAL A 228 -13.95 0.21 -1.53
CA VAL A 228 -15.34 0.36 -1.93
C VAL A 228 -16.21 -0.75 -1.35
N GLY A 229 -15.68 -1.99 -1.33
CA GLY A 229 -16.39 -3.17 -0.85
C GLY A 229 -16.30 -3.42 0.65
N ALA A 230 -15.50 -2.66 1.39
CA ALA A 230 -15.21 -2.86 2.82
C ALA A 230 -14.80 -4.32 3.11
N ARG A 231 -13.76 -4.79 2.42
CA ARG A 231 -13.29 -6.19 2.46
C ARG A 231 -11.86 -6.33 1.97
N CYS A 232 -11.17 -7.39 2.36
CA CYS A 232 -10.03 -7.91 1.62
C CYS A 232 -10.50 -8.96 0.62
N ILE A 233 -9.98 -8.91 -0.59
CA ILE A 233 -10.25 -9.87 -1.67
C ILE A 233 -8.97 -10.57 -2.09
N ARG A 234 -9.05 -11.87 -2.36
CA ARG A 234 -7.96 -12.66 -2.93
C ARG A 234 -8.18 -12.82 -4.42
N ILE A 235 -7.23 -12.34 -5.21
CA ILE A 235 -7.34 -12.19 -6.66
C ILE A 235 -6.38 -13.13 -7.35
N ALA A 236 -6.88 -13.99 -8.22
CA ALA A 236 -6.07 -14.83 -9.10
C ALA A 236 -5.57 -14.01 -10.31
N PRO A 237 -4.44 -14.42 -10.95
CA PRO A 237 -4.05 -13.87 -12.25
C PRO A 237 -5.22 -13.87 -13.24
N GLY A 238 -5.45 -12.74 -13.91
CA GLY A 238 -6.61 -12.56 -14.80
C GLY A 238 -7.84 -11.94 -14.14
N GLY A 239 -7.88 -11.79 -12.79
CA GLY A 239 -8.88 -10.97 -12.09
C GLY A 239 -10.03 -11.75 -11.43
N ALA A 240 -10.00 -13.09 -11.41
CA ALA A 240 -10.99 -13.84 -10.65
C ALA A 240 -10.79 -13.62 -9.14
N ILE A 241 -11.84 -13.18 -8.44
CA ILE A 241 -11.87 -13.14 -6.97
C ILE A 241 -12.15 -14.56 -6.48
N VAL A 242 -11.19 -15.15 -5.78
CA VAL A 242 -11.23 -16.56 -5.32
C VAL A 242 -11.51 -16.71 -3.83
N ASP A 243 -11.34 -15.63 -3.06
CA ASP A 243 -11.65 -15.59 -1.62
C ASP A 243 -11.96 -14.15 -1.20
N GLU A 244 -12.71 -13.95 -0.11
CA GLU A 244 -12.95 -12.64 0.49
C GLU A 244 -13.11 -12.71 2.00
N ILE A 245 -12.69 -11.63 2.68
CA ILE A 245 -12.89 -11.44 4.13
C ILE A 245 -13.43 -10.02 4.33
N ARG A 246 -14.63 -9.90 4.87
CA ARG A 246 -15.30 -8.60 5.10
C ARG A 246 -14.87 -7.99 6.42
N THR A 247 -14.67 -6.68 6.42
CA THR A 247 -14.52 -5.91 7.66
C THR A 247 -15.85 -5.84 8.43
N PRO A 248 -15.82 -5.53 9.73
CA PRO A 248 -17.03 -5.28 10.50
C PRO A 248 -17.89 -4.16 9.89
N GLU A 249 -19.19 -4.18 10.15
CA GLU A 249 -20.12 -3.16 9.66
C GLU A 249 -19.68 -1.73 10.09
N GLY A 250 -19.69 -0.81 9.14
CA GLY A 250 -19.28 0.58 9.36
C GLY A 250 -17.78 0.83 9.32
N VAL A 251 -16.97 -0.19 8.98
CA VAL A 251 -15.51 -0.09 8.92
C VAL A 251 -15.02 -0.43 7.52
N GLY A 252 -14.35 0.51 6.87
CA GLY A 252 -13.69 0.33 5.57
C GLY A 252 -12.40 -0.49 5.69
N CYS A 253 -11.89 -0.96 4.54
CA CYS A 253 -10.66 -1.73 4.41
C CYS A 253 -9.71 -0.98 3.49
N PHE A 254 -8.52 -0.60 3.97
CA PHE A 254 -7.61 0.30 3.25
C PHE A 254 -6.28 -0.35 2.89
N ALA A 255 -5.72 -1.19 3.75
CA ALA A 255 -4.52 -1.93 3.41
C ALA A 255 -4.51 -3.33 4.02
N CYS A 256 -3.72 -4.23 3.45
CA CYS A 256 -3.48 -5.54 4.03
C CYS A 256 -2.04 -6.04 3.77
N ALA A 257 -1.56 -6.92 4.64
CA ALA A 257 -0.30 -7.61 4.47
C ALA A 257 -0.37 -9.03 5.03
N LEU A 258 0.37 -9.94 4.43
CA LEU A 258 0.59 -11.29 4.95
C LEU A 258 1.86 -11.32 5.81
N GLY A 259 1.81 -12.02 6.93
CA GLY A 259 2.94 -12.17 7.84
C GLY A 259 2.64 -13.19 8.95
N GLY A 260 3.24 -12.97 10.13
CA GLY A 260 3.24 -13.95 11.19
C GLY A 260 4.34 -15.00 10.99
N ASP A 261 4.62 -15.81 12.01
CA ASP A 261 5.71 -16.78 12.01
C ASP A 261 5.59 -17.85 10.91
N ASP A 262 4.36 -18.18 10.52
CA ASP A 262 4.07 -19.13 9.45
C ASP A 262 3.68 -18.45 8.11
N GLY A 263 3.70 -17.12 8.08
CA GLY A 263 3.33 -16.32 6.90
C GLY A 263 1.84 -16.32 6.55
N ARG A 264 0.97 -16.86 7.40
CA ARG A 264 -0.46 -17.06 7.12
C ARG A 264 -1.38 -16.10 7.86
N THR A 265 -0.83 -15.17 8.59
CA THR A 265 -1.63 -14.11 9.23
C THR A 265 -1.85 -12.99 8.21
N LEU A 266 -3.08 -12.75 7.81
CA LEU A 266 -3.47 -11.57 7.05
C LEU A 266 -3.77 -10.46 8.05
N LEU A 267 -2.96 -9.39 8.05
CA LEU A 267 -3.23 -8.14 8.76
C LEU A 267 -4.03 -7.24 7.85
N VAL A 268 -5.04 -6.57 8.41
CA VAL A 268 -5.94 -5.64 7.73
C VAL A 268 -5.93 -4.31 8.47
N CYS A 269 -5.62 -3.24 7.77
CA CYS A 269 -5.78 -1.86 8.24
C CYS A 269 -7.20 -1.40 7.93
N ALA A 270 -7.94 -1.04 8.98
CA ALA A 270 -9.35 -0.68 8.85
C ALA A 270 -9.69 0.58 9.66
N ALA A 271 -10.60 1.38 9.13
CA ALA A 271 -11.10 2.61 9.75
C ALA A 271 -12.51 2.94 9.24
N PRO A 272 -13.31 3.76 9.95
CA PRO A 272 -14.64 4.14 9.47
C PRO A 272 -14.63 4.89 8.12
N ASP A 273 -13.62 5.72 7.88
CA ASP A 273 -13.38 6.47 6.64
C ASP A 273 -11.90 6.88 6.54
N PHE A 274 -11.49 7.50 5.43
CA PHE A 274 -10.12 7.97 5.20
C PHE A 274 -9.94 9.50 5.32
N LEU A 275 -11.01 10.25 5.61
CA LEU A 275 -10.97 11.71 5.59
C LEU A 275 -10.15 12.28 6.74
N GLU A 276 -9.14 13.08 6.43
CA GLU A 276 -8.28 13.73 7.44
C GLU A 276 -9.10 14.50 8.47
N SER A 277 -10.14 15.22 8.02
CA SER A 277 -11.03 16.02 8.89
C SER A 277 -11.74 15.18 9.97
N SER A 278 -12.08 13.93 9.64
CA SER A 278 -12.72 12.98 10.56
C SER A 278 -11.69 12.24 11.41
N ARG A 279 -10.61 11.74 10.78
CA ARG A 279 -9.66 10.82 11.40
C ARG A 279 -8.61 11.48 12.26
N ARG A 280 -8.21 12.73 11.96
CA ARG A 280 -7.12 13.42 12.66
C ARG A 280 -7.27 13.46 14.19
N GLN A 281 -8.49 13.58 14.69
CA GLN A 281 -8.78 13.62 16.13
C GLN A 281 -9.42 12.32 16.65
N ALA A 282 -9.92 11.48 15.77
CA ALA A 282 -10.49 10.17 16.13
C ALA A 282 -9.37 9.15 16.38
N ARG A 283 -9.69 8.13 17.17
CA ARG A 283 -8.83 6.98 17.46
C ARG A 283 -9.63 5.69 17.25
N GLU A 284 -10.18 5.57 16.03
CA GLU A 284 -11.12 4.50 15.66
C GLU A 284 -10.56 3.57 14.58
N ALA A 285 -9.33 3.83 14.09
CA ALA A 285 -8.65 2.89 13.23
C ALA A 285 -8.19 1.67 14.03
N VAL A 286 -8.28 0.51 13.39
CA VAL A 286 -7.98 -0.78 13.99
C VAL A 286 -7.10 -1.60 13.06
N LEU A 287 -6.19 -2.39 13.62
CA LEU A 287 -5.54 -3.51 12.96
C LEU A 287 -6.30 -4.77 13.28
N LEU A 288 -6.75 -5.46 12.25
CA LEU A 288 -7.50 -6.72 12.37
C LEU A 288 -6.65 -7.85 11.78
N THR A 289 -6.82 -9.06 12.26
CA THR A 289 -6.11 -10.24 11.75
C THR A 289 -7.06 -11.38 11.41
N ALA A 290 -6.69 -12.15 10.39
CA ALA A 290 -7.31 -13.44 10.08
C ALA A 290 -6.24 -14.44 9.63
N THR A 291 -6.48 -15.73 9.86
CA THR A 291 -5.62 -16.79 9.30
C THR A 291 -6.10 -17.19 7.93
N VAL A 292 -5.18 -17.25 6.95
CA VAL A 292 -5.44 -17.68 5.58
C VAL A 292 -4.69 -18.96 5.22
N GLU A 293 -5.07 -19.59 4.10
CA GLU A 293 -4.51 -20.90 3.74
C GLU A 293 -3.11 -20.80 3.11
N ALA A 294 -2.92 -19.85 2.20
CA ALA A 294 -1.64 -19.64 1.52
C ALA A 294 -0.76 -18.64 2.32
N PRO A 295 0.50 -18.95 2.59
CA PRO A 295 1.42 -18.01 3.22
C PRO A 295 1.84 -16.91 2.23
N HIS A 296 2.54 -15.88 2.72
CA HIS A 296 3.13 -14.84 1.86
C HIS A 296 4.14 -15.44 0.85
N ALA A 297 4.31 -14.77 -0.29
CA ALA A 297 5.22 -15.21 -1.36
C ALA A 297 6.70 -14.89 -1.09
N GLY A 298 7.00 -14.26 -0.02
CA GLY A 298 8.24 -13.59 0.30
C GLY A 298 7.92 -12.15 0.67
N LEU A 299 8.94 -11.39 1.02
CA LEU A 299 8.72 -10.00 1.41
C LEU A 299 8.72 -9.08 0.19
N PRO A 300 7.89 -7.99 0.23
CA PRO A 300 8.17 -6.82 -0.55
C PRO A 300 9.38 -6.11 0.03
#